data_c9c8c3f08157a24d076b1fac518bb38a
#
_entry.id   c9c8c3f08157a24d076b1fac518bb38a
#
_cell.length_a   1.000
_cell.length_b   1.000
_cell.length_c   1.000
_cell.angle_alpha   90.00
_cell.angle_beta   90.00
_cell.angle_gamma   90.00
#
_symmetry.space_group_name_H-M   'P 1'
#
loop_
_entity.id
_entity.type
_entity.pdbx_description
1 polymer ?
#
loop_
_entity_poly.entity_id
_entity_poly.type
_entity_poly.pdbx_seq_one_letter_code
_entity_poly.pdbx_strand_id
1 'polypeptide(L)'
;MKLLMRFSLTILIVGINVIFYVFCFNKISDFAGQSYDLTYRVFGDEPNETGKGRDVRVTILKGESSMNIASKLEDAKIIPDKYSFYLKLKLKEYEIMPGTFVLNTSMTYNEILDVISSYSSSVDEEKSVEEVESQI
;
A
#
# COMPACT_ATOMS: atom_id res chain seq x y z
N MET A 1 33.60 -40.44 -32.55
CA MET A 1 33.66 -38.96 -32.55
C MET A 1 32.26 -38.33 -32.50
N LYS A 2 31.40 -38.62 -33.47
CA LYS A 2 30.04 -38.03 -33.50
C LYS A 2 29.18 -38.42 -32.29
N LEU A 3 29.31 -39.63 -31.77
CA LEU A 3 28.56 -40.09 -30.60
C LEU A 3 29.01 -39.36 -29.31
N LEU A 4 30.30 -39.19 -29.11
CA LEU A 4 30.89 -38.48 -27.99
C LEU A 4 30.49 -36.96 -27.99
N MET A 5 30.48 -36.35 -29.17
CA MET A 5 30.01 -34.97 -29.34
C MET A 5 28.52 -34.82 -28.97
N ARG A 6 27.69 -35.79 -29.35
CA ARG A 6 26.25 -35.77 -28.99
C ARG A 6 26.02 -35.94 -27.49
N PHE A 7 26.79 -36.82 -26.85
CA PHE A 7 26.73 -36.99 -25.38
C PHE A 7 27.17 -35.72 -24.66
N SER A 8 28.28 -35.12 -25.11
CA SER A 8 28.76 -33.83 -24.53
C SER A 8 27.75 -32.73 -24.69
N LEU A 9 27.12 -32.59 -25.84
CA LEU A 9 26.10 -31.59 -26.11
C LEU A 9 24.86 -31.82 -25.22
N THR A 10 24.43 -33.06 -25.05
CA THR A 10 23.28 -33.40 -24.19
C THR A 10 23.56 -33.05 -22.74
N ILE A 11 24.77 -33.36 -22.22
CA ILE A 11 25.17 -33.00 -20.86
C ILE A 11 25.18 -31.48 -20.67
N LEU A 12 25.69 -30.73 -21.66
CA LEU A 12 25.69 -29.28 -21.63
C LEU A 12 24.27 -28.68 -21.54
N ILE A 13 23.35 -29.19 -22.36
CA ILE A 13 21.95 -28.78 -22.39
C ILE A 13 21.28 -29.07 -21.05
N VAL A 14 21.48 -30.26 -20.49
CA VAL A 14 20.93 -30.63 -19.17
C VAL A 14 21.49 -29.73 -18.07
N GLY A 15 22.81 -29.45 -18.10
CA GLY A 15 23.46 -28.56 -17.14
C GLY A 15 22.87 -27.16 -17.18
N ILE A 16 22.68 -26.59 -18.37
CA ILE A 16 22.06 -25.26 -18.53
C ILE A 16 20.61 -25.26 -18.01
N ASN A 17 19.83 -26.30 -18.29
CA ASN A 17 18.47 -26.43 -17.78
C ASN A 17 18.43 -26.48 -16.25
N VAL A 18 19.31 -27.25 -15.62
CA VAL A 18 19.38 -27.35 -14.16
C VAL A 18 19.70 -25.97 -13.54
N ILE A 19 20.68 -25.25 -14.10
CA ILE A 19 21.05 -23.91 -13.64
C ILE A 19 19.86 -22.95 -13.79
N PHE A 20 19.15 -23.04 -14.91
CA PHE A 20 17.95 -22.23 -15.17
C PHE A 20 16.85 -22.51 -14.14
N TYR A 21 16.57 -23.79 -13.82
CA TYR A 21 15.57 -24.14 -12.81
C TYR A 21 15.96 -23.66 -11.42
N VAL A 22 17.22 -23.80 -11.02
CA VAL A 22 17.72 -23.28 -9.73
C VAL A 22 17.58 -21.78 -9.67
N PHE A 23 17.92 -21.08 -10.73
CA PHE A 23 17.77 -19.61 -10.81
C PHE A 23 16.30 -19.19 -10.69
N CYS A 24 15.40 -19.83 -11.44
CA CYS A 24 13.95 -19.57 -11.35
C CYS A 24 13.41 -19.85 -9.96
N PHE A 25 13.82 -20.97 -9.35
CA PHE A 25 13.37 -21.34 -8.01
C PHE A 25 13.79 -20.31 -6.96
N ASN A 26 15.04 -19.84 -7.00
CA ASN A 26 15.51 -18.81 -6.09
C ASN A 26 14.74 -17.49 -6.27
N LYS A 27 14.47 -17.10 -7.52
CA LYS A 27 13.67 -15.88 -7.80
C LYS A 27 12.23 -16.02 -7.33
N ILE A 28 11.62 -17.18 -7.49
CA ILE A 28 10.26 -17.43 -7.01
C ILE A 28 10.22 -17.41 -5.47
N SER A 29 11.23 -17.98 -4.80
CA SER A 29 11.31 -17.93 -3.33
C SER A 29 11.44 -16.52 -2.79
N ASP A 30 12.28 -15.68 -3.40
CA ASP A 30 12.41 -14.27 -3.02
C ASP A 30 11.10 -13.50 -3.27
N PHE A 31 10.46 -13.75 -4.40
CA PHE A 31 9.19 -13.13 -4.74
C PHE A 31 8.05 -13.58 -3.81
N ALA A 32 8.03 -14.87 -3.45
CA ALA A 32 7.04 -15.41 -2.52
C ALA A 32 7.14 -14.76 -1.13
N GLY A 33 8.35 -14.52 -0.64
CA GLY A 33 8.58 -13.82 0.63
C GLY A 33 8.03 -12.38 0.61
N GLN A 34 8.31 -11.64 -0.46
CA GLN A 34 7.79 -10.27 -0.64
C GLN A 34 6.26 -10.24 -0.80
N SER A 35 5.71 -11.22 -1.51
CA SER A 35 4.26 -11.33 -1.71
C SER A 35 3.52 -11.67 -0.41
N TYR A 36 4.13 -12.46 0.45
CA TYR A 36 3.57 -12.80 1.76
C TYR A 36 3.48 -11.55 2.66
N ASP A 37 4.56 -10.76 2.71
CA ASP A 37 4.61 -9.53 3.47
C ASP A 37 3.60 -8.49 2.97
N LEU A 38 3.49 -8.35 1.64
CA LEU A 38 2.48 -7.48 1.03
C LEU A 38 1.05 -7.94 1.35
N THR A 39 0.80 -9.24 1.25
CA THR A 39 -0.51 -9.82 1.57
C THR A 39 -0.88 -9.57 3.03
N TYR A 40 0.05 -9.74 3.94
CA TYR A 40 -0.16 -9.48 5.36
C TYR A 40 -0.49 -8.01 5.63
N ARG A 41 0.21 -7.07 4.98
CA ARG A 41 -0.07 -5.63 5.09
C ARG A 41 -1.42 -5.22 4.50
N VAL A 42 -1.83 -5.85 3.40
CA VAL A 42 -3.12 -5.55 2.74
C VAL A 42 -4.30 -6.11 3.52
N PHE A 43 -4.21 -7.36 3.96
CA PHE A 43 -5.29 -8.05 4.65
C PHE A 43 -5.18 -7.99 6.17
N GLY A 44 -3.98 -7.83 6.71
CA GLY A 44 -3.77 -7.51 8.11
C GLY A 44 -4.20 -6.07 8.41
N ASP A 45 -4.73 -5.84 9.58
CA ASP A 45 -5.19 -4.52 10.00
C ASP A 45 -4.28 -4.00 11.13
N GLU A 46 -3.01 -3.76 10.77
CA GLU A 46 -2.00 -3.26 11.69
C GLU A 46 -1.73 -1.77 11.47
N PRO A 47 -1.67 -0.96 12.54
CA PRO A 47 -1.30 0.43 12.44
C PRO A 47 0.18 0.62 12.10
N ASN A 48 0.52 1.75 11.50
CA ASN A 48 1.92 2.11 11.23
C ASN A 48 2.75 2.32 12.51
N GLU A 49 2.12 2.88 13.54
CA GLU A 49 2.72 3.09 14.85
C GLU A 49 1.85 2.46 15.94
N THR A 50 2.49 1.92 16.96
CA THR A 50 1.82 1.44 18.17
C THR A 50 1.75 2.56 19.21
N GLY A 51 0.65 2.63 19.96
CA GLY A 51 0.44 3.64 21.00
C GLY A 51 -0.43 4.80 20.55
N LYS A 52 -0.20 5.99 21.08
CA LYS A 52 -1.03 7.17 20.82
C LYS A 52 -0.86 7.78 19.43
N GLY A 53 0.26 7.53 18.77
CA GLY A 53 0.57 8.09 17.48
C GLY A 53 0.61 9.63 17.47
N ARG A 54 0.55 10.19 16.29
CA ARG A 54 0.57 11.63 16.04
C ARG A 54 -0.54 11.98 15.06
N ASP A 55 -1.30 13.03 15.38
CA ASP A 55 -2.33 13.55 14.48
C ASP A 55 -1.71 14.36 13.34
N VAL A 56 -2.10 14.05 12.12
CA VAL A 56 -1.66 14.73 10.91
C VAL A 56 -2.87 15.15 10.09
N ARG A 57 -2.88 16.41 9.66
CA ARG A 57 -3.92 16.93 8.78
C ARG A 57 -3.56 16.66 7.32
N VAL A 58 -4.45 16.00 6.61
CA VAL A 58 -4.29 15.66 5.20
C VAL A 58 -5.42 16.25 4.39
N THR A 59 -5.07 17.00 3.34
CA THR A 59 -6.04 17.58 2.40
C THR A 59 -6.08 16.74 1.13
N ILE A 60 -7.28 16.30 0.77
CA ILE A 60 -7.57 15.56 -0.46
C ILE A 60 -8.30 16.48 -1.41
N LEU A 61 -7.71 16.73 -2.57
CA LEU A 61 -8.28 17.58 -3.60
C LEU A 61 -9.31 16.81 -4.42
N LYS A 62 -10.32 17.51 -4.90
CA LYS A 62 -11.31 16.93 -5.82
C LYS A 62 -10.64 16.43 -7.10
N GLY A 63 -10.87 15.18 -7.44
CA GLY A 63 -10.30 14.56 -8.64
C GLY A 63 -8.85 14.08 -8.49
N GLU A 64 -8.29 14.15 -7.28
CA GLU A 64 -6.95 13.61 -7.00
C GLU A 64 -6.92 12.10 -7.14
N SER A 65 -5.86 11.56 -7.76
CA SER A 65 -5.74 10.13 -7.97
C SER A 65 -5.49 9.38 -6.64
N SER A 66 -6.02 8.16 -6.55
CA SER A 66 -5.86 7.31 -5.37
C SER A 66 -4.38 7.04 -5.04
N MET A 67 -3.53 6.94 -6.07
CA MET A 67 -2.08 6.76 -5.88
C MET A 67 -1.41 8.01 -5.30
N ASN A 68 -1.81 9.20 -5.72
CA ASN A 68 -1.31 10.45 -5.14
C ASN A 68 -1.71 10.59 -3.68
N ILE A 69 -2.94 10.22 -3.35
CA ILE A 69 -3.43 10.20 -1.96
C ILE A 69 -2.61 9.23 -1.12
N ALA A 70 -2.38 8.02 -1.62
CA ALA A 70 -1.54 7.03 -0.94
C ALA A 70 -0.09 7.53 -0.75
N SER A 71 0.48 8.22 -1.74
CA SER A 71 1.80 8.85 -1.62
C SER A 71 1.85 9.92 -0.55
N LYS A 72 0.82 10.78 -0.46
CA LYS A 72 0.72 11.79 0.61
C LYS A 72 0.69 11.16 1.99
N LEU A 73 -0.08 10.08 2.15
CA LEU A 73 -0.18 9.37 3.43
C LEU A 73 1.14 8.70 3.83
N GLU A 74 1.87 8.16 2.86
CA GLU A 74 3.21 7.59 3.09
C GLU A 74 4.23 8.68 3.46
N ASP A 75 4.24 9.80 2.73
CA ASP A 75 5.13 10.94 3.00
C ASP A 75 4.87 11.55 4.38
N ALA A 76 3.62 11.58 4.81
CA ALA A 76 3.21 12.04 6.14
C ALA A 76 3.45 11.01 7.25
N LYS A 77 3.98 9.83 6.93
CA LYS A 77 4.22 8.73 7.87
C LYS A 77 2.96 8.16 8.53
N ILE A 78 1.81 8.35 7.91
CA ILE A 78 0.54 7.78 8.37
C ILE A 78 0.44 6.30 8.00
N ILE A 79 0.95 5.95 6.83
CA ILE A 79 1.02 4.56 6.35
C ILE A 79 2.48 4.16 6.06
N PRO A 80 2.83 2.87 6.22
CA PRO A 80 4.18 2.38 5.94
C PRO A 80 4.48 2.22 4.46
N ASP A 81 3.46 1.94 3.64
CA ASP A 81 3.62 1.64 2.22
C ASP A 81 2.39 2.05 1.40
N LYS A 82 2.61 2.89 0.41
CA LYS A 82 1.55 3.41 -0.48
C LYS A 82 0.93 2.33 -1.37
N TYR A 83 1.70 1.33 -1.79
CA TYR A 83 1.20 0.30 -2.70
C TYR A 83 0.24 -0.65 -2.00
N SER A 84 0.55 -1.06 -0.77
CA SER A 84 -0.36 -1.89 0.03
C SER A 84 -1.65 -1.15 0.37
N PHE A 85 -1.57 0.12 0.70
CA PHE A 85 -2.74 0.96 0.95
C PHE A 85 -3.60 1.13 -0.31
N TYR A 86 -2.98 1.46 -1.44
CA TYR A 86 -3.66 1.57 -2.73
C TYR A 86 -4.38 0.28 -3.12
N LEU A 87 -3.71 -0.86 -2.95
CA LEU A 87 -4.29 -2.16 -3.25
C LEU A 87 -5.50 -2.46 -2.34
N LYS A 88 -5.39 -2.20 -1.05
CA LYS A 88 -6.50 -2.37 -0.11
C LYS A 88 -7.69 -1.48 -0.45
N LEU A 89 -7.44 -0.23 -0.81
CA LEU A 89 -8.46 0.72 -1.24
C LEU A 89 -9.22 0.20 -2.48
N LYS A 90 -8.51 -0.35 -3.45
CA LYS A 90 -9.11 -0.91 -4.66
C LYS A 90 -9.87 -2.21 -4.41
N LEU A 91 -9.34 -3.10 -3.58
CA LEU A 91 -9.98 -4.37 -3.26
C LEU A 91 -11.28 -4.19 -2.46
N LYS A 92 -11.34 -3.18 -1.61
CA LYS A 92 -12.52 -2.87 -0.80
C LYS A 92 -13.48 -1.88 -1.46
N GLU A 93 -13.15 -1.39 -2.65
CA GLU A 93 -13.98 -0.46 -3.43
C GLU A 93 -14.36 0.83 -2.67
N TYR A 94 -13.47 1.32 -1.80
CA TYR A 94 -13.69 2.58 -1.11
C TYR A 94 -13.66 3.76 -2.08
N GLU A 95 -14.63 4.64 -1.94
CA GLU A 95 -14.66 5.92 -2.64
C GLU A 95 -14.13 7.01 -1.71
N ILE A 96 -13.00 7.61 -2.09
CA ILE A 96 -12.37 8.67 -1.31
C ILE A 96 -13.06 10.00 -1.58
N MET A 97 -13.46 10.68 -0.49
CA MET A 97 -14.10 11.98 -0.57
C MET A 97 -13.06 13.11 -0.51
N PRO A 98 -13.24 14.21 -1.28
CA PRO A 98 -12.41 15.38 -1.15
C PRO A 98 -12.68 16.09 0.18
N GLY A 99 -11.68 16.73 0.73
CA GLY A 99 -11.76 17.49 1.97
C GLY A 99 -10.49 17.43 2.79
N THR A 100 -10.51 18.02 3.97
CA THR A 100 -9.40 17.98 4.93
C THR A 100 -9.75 17.03 6.05
N PHE A 101 -8.90 16.06 6.30
CA PHE A 101 -9.09 15.03 7.32
C PHE A 101 -7.94 15.06 8.33
N VAL A 102 -8.25 14.80 9.59
CA VAL A 102 -7.25 14.58 10.63
C VAL A 102 -7.07 13.07 10.80
N LEU A 103 -5.88 12.59 10.51
CA LEU A 103 -5.51 11.18 10.60
C LEU A 103 -4.42 11.00 11.65
N ASN A 104 -4.42 9.87 12.33
CA ASN A 104 -3.42 9.54 13.34
C ASN A 104 -2.48 8.45 12.81
N THR A 105 -1.20 8.58 13.10
CA THR A 105 -0.18 7.62 12.66
C THR A 105 -0.33 6.22 13.28
N SER A 106 -1.15 6.09 14.32
CA SER A 106 -1.52 4.81 14.92
C SER A 106 -2.83 4.21 14.40
N MET A 107 -3.48 4.84 13.42
CA MET A 107 -4.65 4.27 12.75
C MET A 107 -4.29 3.10 11.85
N THR A 108 -5.18 2.12 11.82
CA THR A 108 -5.12 1.03 10.83
C THR A 108 -5.58 1.52 9.45
N TYR A 109 -5.29 0.74 8.41
CA TYR A 109 -5.76 1.08 7.05
C TYR A 109 -7.28 1.18 6.96
N ASN A 110 -8.00 0.30 7.65
CA ASN A 110 -9.46 0.34 7.68
C ASN A 110 -9.97 1.63 8.31
N GLU A 111 -9.43 2.01 9.45
CA GLU A 111 -9.80 3.27 10.14
C GLU A 111 -9.52 4.50 9.27
N ILE A 112 -8.35 4.53 8.60
CA ILE A 112 -8.00 5.61 7.66
C ILE A 112 -9.00 5.67 6.51
N LEU A 113 -9.31 4.52 5.89
CA LEU A 113 -10.25 4.45 4.78
C LEU A 113 -11.66 4.86 5.19
N ASP A 114 -12.11 4.47 6.38
CA ASP A 114 -13.42 4.86 6.89
C ASP A 114 -13.51 6.38 7.08
N VAL A 115 -12.46 7.02 7.58
CA VAL A 115 -12.41 8.48 7.76
C VAL A 115 -12.43 9.22 6.42
N ILE A 116 -11.56 8.85 5.48
CA ILE A 116 -11.41 9.57 4.20
C ILE A 116 -12.53 9.25 3.19
N SER A 117 -13.31 8.21 3.42
CA SER A 117 -14.50 7.89 2.63
C SER A 117 -15.77 8.53 3.17
N SER A 118 -15.72 9.16 4.34
CA SER A 118 -16.86 9.77 5.01
C SER A 118 -16.79 11.29 4.92
N TYR A 119 -17.75 11.88 4.21
CA TYR A 119 -17.86 13.35 4.12
C TYR A 119 -18.03 14.02 5.50
N SER A 120 -18.70 13.36 6.42
CA SER A 120 -18.94 13.87 7.77
C SER A 120 -17.66 13.99 8.63
N SER A 121 -16.60 13.28 8.26
CA SER A 121 -15.31 13.31 8.95
C SER A 121 -14.36 14.41 8.41
N SER A 122 -14.74 15.07 7.31
CA SER A 122 -13.99 16.18 6.76
C SER A 122 -14.05 17.39 7.70
N VAL A 123 -12.90 17.96 8.00
CA VAL A 123 -12.78 19.22 8.75
C VAL A 123 -12.72 20.36 7.74
N ASP A 124 -13.87 20.79 7.28
CA ASP A 124 -13.95 21.94 6.37
C ASP A 124 -13.71 23.25 7.13
N GLU A 125 -12.90 24.13 6.57
CA GLU A 125 -12.67 25.46 7.13
C GLU A 125 -13.97 26.28 7.21
N GLU A 126 -14.93 26.03 6.32
CA GLU A 126 -16.25 26.67 6.32
C GLU A 126 -17.06 26.36 7.58
N LYS A 127 -17.01 25.10 8.07
CA LYS A 127 -17.71 24.74 9.31
C LYS A 127 -17.14 25.41 10.54
N SER A 128 -15.83 25.65 10.56
CA SER A 128 -15.21 26.36 11.68
C SER A 128 -15.58 27.84 11.72
N VAL A 129 -15.86 28.45 10.58
CA VAL A 129 -16.33 29.83 10.47
C VAL A 129 -17.81 29.96 10.90
N GLU A 130 -18.66 29.00 10.47
CA GLU A 130 -20.07 28.99 10.91
C GLU A 130 -20.24 28.75 12.41
N GLU A 131 -19.42 27.87 13.00
CA GLU A 131 -19.46 27.65 14.44
C GLU A 131 -19.00 28.87 15.23
N VAL A 132 -18.03 29.64 14.73
CA VAL A 132 -17.57 30.89 15.34
C VAL A 132 -18.60 32.00 15.18
N GLU A 133 -19.26 32.14 14.03
CA GLU A 133 -20.34 33.10 13.79
C GLU A 133 -21.58 32.80 14.62
N SER A 134 -21.90 31.53 14.86
CA SER A 134 -23.05 31.14 15.68
C SER A 134 -22.86 31.36 17.20
N GLN A 135 -21.63 31.56 17.64
CA GLN A 135 -21.29 31.87 19.05
C GLN A 135 -21.20 33.38 19.40
N ILE A 136 -21.29 34.22 18.39
CA ILE A 136 -21.34 35.65 18.53
C ILE A 136 -22.81 36.12 18.56
#